data_38dab053077be4b70647bcf56c701c3a
#
_entry.id   38dab053077be4b70647bcf56c701c3a
#
_cell.length_a   1.000
_cell.length_b   1.000
_cell.length_c   1.000
_cell.angle_alpha   90.00
_cell.angle_beta   90.00
_cell.angle_gamma   90.00
#
_symmetry.space_group_name_H-M   'P 1'
#
loop_
_entity.id
_entity.type
_entity.pdbx_description
1 polymer ?
#
loop_
_entity_poly.entity_id
_entity_poly.type
_entity_poly.pdbx_seq_one_letter_code
_entity_poly.pdbx_strand_id
1 'polypeptide(L)'
;PMQGFIVVRGSLAYCAQQPWIQNLNLRQNILFGLPYDAKRYAHAVTSASLWEDFMQLPDGDATEIGERGLTLSGGQKARVALARAVYADADIYLLDDVFSAVDAHVALELAKRCVLGTYCFEIENHFSIPNTHTHTE
;
A
#
# COMPACT_ATOMS: atom_id res chain seq x y z
N PRO A 1 -18.98 -17.06 -21.75
CA PRO A 1 -17.90 -17.06 -20.76
C PRO A 1 -16.57 -16.83 -21.49
N MET A 2 -15.86 -15.76 -21.11
CA MET A 2 -14.49 -15.58 -21.60
C MET A 2 -13.62 -16.65 -20.95
N GLN A 3 -12.96 -17.46 -21.77
CA GLN A 3 -11.94 -18.38 -21.31
C GLN A 3 -10.57 -17.73 -21.61
N GLY A 4 -9.72 -17.61 -20.61
CA GLY A 4 -8.39 -17.08 -20.73
C GLY A 4 -7.55 -17.45 -19.51
N PHE A 5 -6.24 -17.25 -19.60
CA PHE A 5 -5.34 -17.40 -18.49
C PHE A 5 -4.43 -16.16 -18.41
N ILE A 6 -4.06 -15.81 -17.20
CA ILE A 6 -3.11 -14.73 -16.93
C ILE A 6 -1.83 -15.38 -16.42
N VAL A 7 -0.69 -15.05 -17.03
CA VAL A 7 0.63 -15.47 -16.56
C VAL A 7 1.33 -14.27 -15.95
N VAL A 8 1.63 -14.37 -14.68
CA VAL A 8 2.39 -13.36 -13.93
C VAL A 8 3.81 -13.88 -13.71
N ARG A 9 4.82 -13.08 -14.04
CA ARG A 9 6.22 -13.37 -13.74
C ARG A 9 6.76 -12.27 -12.85
N GLY A 10 7.18 -12.62 -11.63
CA GLY A 10 7.66 -11.69 -10.62
C GLY A 10 6.86 -11.79 -9.32
N SER A 11 7.31 -11.06 -8.30
CA SER A 11 6.63 -10.91 -7.02
C SER A 11 5.40 -10.02 -7.17
N LEU A 12 4.36 -10.27 -6.37
CA LEU A 12 3.10 -9.53 -6.45
C LEU A 12 2.72 -9.02 -5.07
N ALA A 13 2.41 -7.72 -4.96
CA ALA A 13 1.76 -7.12 -3.81
C ALA A 13 0.31 -6.77 -4.15
N TYR A 14 -0.61 -7.12 -3.25
CA TYR A 14 -2.03 -6.85 -3.42
C TYR A 14 -2.54 -6.00 -2.26
N CYS A 15 -3.25 -4.94 -2.58
CA CYS A 15 -3.95 -4.10 -1.62
C CYS A 15 -5.44 -4.10 -1.95
N ALA A 16 -6.22 -4.74 -1.09
CA ALA A 16 -7.67 -4.89 -1.29
C ALA A 16 -8.42 -3.61 -0.93
N GLN A 17 -9.59 -3.39 -1.55
CA GLN A 17 -10.51 -2.29 -1.24
C GLN A 17 -10.88 -2.25 0.26
N GLN A 18 -11.11 -3.40 0.89
CA GLN A 18 -11.29 -3.51 2.33
C GLN A 18 -9.95 -3.88 2.99
N PRO A 19 -9.26 -2.92 3.62
CA PRO A 19 -7.94 -3.17 4.17
C PRO A 19 -8.01 -4.17 5.33
N TRP A 20 -7.21 -5.21 5.24
CA TRP A 20 -7.10 -6.22 6.27
C TRP A 20 -5.92 -5.93 7.22
N ILE A 21 -6.18 -5.95 8.51
CA ILE A 21 -5.24 -5.62 9.58
C ILE A 21 -5.17 -6.80 10.56
N GLN A 22 -3.95 -7.20 10.91
CA GLN A 22 -3.70 -8.22 11.94
C GLN A 22 -3.76 -7.63 13.34
N ASN A 23 -4.15 -8.47 14.33
CA ASN A 23 -4.10 -8.13 15.75
C ASN A 23 -2.64 -8.13 16.26
N LEU A 24 -1.86 -7.21 15.77
CA LEU A 24 -0.44 -6.98 16.04
C LEU A 24 -0.20 -5.47 16.12
N ASN A 25 1.01 -5.02 16.44
CA ASN A 25 1.31 -3.59 16.36
C ASN A 25 1.41 -3.11 14.89
N LEU A 26 1.40 -1.78 14.72
CA LEU A 26 1.43 -1.15 13.40
C LEU A 26 2.67 -1.54 12.59
N ARG A 27 3.85 -1.53 13.23
CA ARG A 27 5.11 -1.93 12.59
C ARG A 27 5.02 -3.35 12.04
N GLN A 28 4.55 -4.29 12.84
CA GLN A 28 4.40 -5.68 12.43
C GLN A 28 3.39 -5.85 11.30
N ASN A 29 2.33 -5.04 11.29
CA ASN A 29 1.38 -5.03 10.19
C ASN A 29 1.98 -4.53 8.87
N ILE A 30 2.91 -3.58 8.92
CA ILE A 30 3.62 -3.07 7.74
C ILE A 30 4.66 -4.10 7.27
N LEU A 31 5.46 -4.63 8.19
CA LEU A 31 6.50 -5.62 7.88
C LEU A 31 5.92 -6.92 7.31
N PHE A 32 4.78 -7.32 7.80
CA PHE A 32 4.04 -8.51 7.37
C PHE A 32 4.91 -9.78 7.30
N GLY A 33 5.75 -9.98 8.31
CA GLY A 33 6.67 -11.11 8.41
C GLY A 33 8.00 -10.94 7.67
N LEU A 34 8.20 -9.85 6.96
CA LEU A 34 9.50 -9.54 6.34
C LEU A 34 10.49 -9.00 7.37
N PRO A 35 11.80 -9.22 7.18
CA PRO A 35 12.84 -8.62 8.01
C PRO A 35 12.75 -7.09 8.02
N TYR A 36 13.07 -6.47 9.17
CA TYR A 36 13.09 -5.02 9.28
C TYR A 36 14.31 -4.42 8.57
N ASP A 37 14.05 -3.51 7.63
CA ASP A 37 15.03 -2.61 7.03
C ASP A 37 14.61 -1.16 7.26
N ALA A 38 15.46 -0.37 7.90
CA ALA A 38 15.12 1.00 8.33
C ALA A 38 14.82 1.94 7.15
N LYS A 39 15.57 1.83 6.04
CA LYS A 39 15.39 2.70 4.87
C LYS A 39 14.10 2.36 4.13
N ARG A 40 13.87 1.08 3.90
CA ARG A 40 12.68 0.56 3.26
C ARG A 40 11.43 0.85 4.09
N TYR A 41 11.51 0.72 5.42
CA TYR A 41 10.44 1.05 6.35
C TYR A 41 10.10 2.54 6.31
N ALA A 42 11.10 3.41 6.45
CA ALA A 42 10.89 4.86 6.36
C ALA A 42 10.28 5.28 5.01
N HIS A 43 10.73 4.66 3.91
CA HIS A 43 10.16 4.88 2.59
C HIS A 43 8.67 4.47 2.54
N ALA A 44 8.32 3.28 3.02
CA ALA A 44 6.95 2.78 3.03
C ALA A 44 6.01 3.67 3.88
N VAL A 45 6.45 4.05 5.08
CA VAL A 45 5.70 4.92 5.99
C VAL A 45 5.49 6.31 5.39
N THR A 46 6.54 6.89 4.79
CA THR A 46 6.45 8.20 4.11
C THR A 46 5.54 8.14 2.90
N SER A 47 5.66 7.08 2.08
CA SER A 47 4.83 6.90 0.89
C SER A 47 3.35 6.77 1.23
N ALA A 48 3.03 6.12 2.34
CA ALA A 48 1.66 5.96 2.82
C ALA A 48 1.17 7.11 3.73
N SER A 49 1.96 8.17 3.93
CA SER A 49 1.64 9.32 4.79
C SER A 49 1.24 8.91 6.22
N LEU A 50 1.95 7.92 6.81
CA LEU A 50 1.62 7.37 8.12
C LEU A 50 2.34 8.07 9.29
N TRP A 51 3.31 8.96 9.03
CA TRP A 51 4.05 9.62 10.10
C TRP A 51 3.15 10.43 11.04
N GLU A 52 2.18 11.16 10.49
CA GLU A 52 1.24 11.95 11.28
C GLU A 52 0.33 11.07 12.15
N ASP A 53 -0.07 9.90 11.62
CA ASP A 53 -0.83 8.92 12.40
C ASP A 53 0.00 8.40 13.58
N PHE A 54 1.27 8.06 13.36
CA PHE A 54 2.16 7.57 14.42
C PHE A 54 2.38 8.61 15.52
N MET A 55 2.48 9.89 15.17
CA MET A 55 2.63 10.97 16.15
C MET A 55 1.43 11.15 17.06
N GLN A 56 0.25 10.71 16.64
CA GLN A 56 -0.99 10.78 17.42
C GLN A 56 -1.22 9.54 18.31
N LEU A 57 -0.41 8.50 18.15
CA LEU A 57 -0.53 7.25 18.87
C LEU A 57 0.39 7.20 20.08
N PRO A 58 -0.04 6.56 21.20
CA PRO A 58 0.73 6.57 22.45
C PRO A 58 2.12 5.96 22.32
N ASP A 59 2.26 4.90 21.53
CA ASP A 59 3.52 4.19 21.31
C ASP A 59 3.96 4.24 19.84
N GLY A 60 3.47 5.24 19.07
CA GLY A 60 3.78 5.38 17.66
C GLY A 60 3.45 4.11 16.87
N ASP A 61 4.39 3.62 16.08
CA ASP A 61 4.23 2.40 15.28
C ASP A 61 4.31 1.08 16.10
N ALA A 62 4.69 1.16 17.38
CA ALA A 62 4.63 0.03 18.31
C ALA A 62 3.25 -0.13 18.96
N THR A 63 2.31 0.79 18.71
CA THR A 63 0.95 0.72 19.23
C THR A 63 0.25 -0.55 18.78
N GLU A 64 -0.25 -1.33 19.75
CA GLU A 64 -1.04 -2.55 19.49
C GLU A 64 -2.41 -2.19 18.91
N ILE A 65 -2.82 -2.87 17.85
CA ILE A 65 -4.09 -2.68 17.16
C ILE A 65 -4.88 -3.99 17.05
N GLY A 66 -6.21 -3.87 16.94
CA GLY A 66 -7.11 -5.01 16.88
C GLY A 66 -8.03 -5.10 18.09
N GLU A 67 -8.61 -6.28 18.36
CA GLU A 67 -9.64 -6.46 19.38
C GLU A 67 -9.23 -6.09 20.83
N ARG A 68 -7.93 -6.17 21.12
CA ARG A 68 -7.36 -5.85 22.45
C ARG A 68 -6.56 -4.56 22.47
N GLY A 69 -6.48 -3.85 21.35
CA GLY A 69 -5.73 -2.61 21.20
C GLY A 69 -6.57 -1.50 20.54
N LEU A 70 -5.85 -0.54 19.95
CA LEU A 70 -6.50 0.61 19.32
C LEU A 70 -7.26 0.20 18.05
N THR A 71 -8.43 0.80 17.84
CA THR A 71 -9.19 0.64 16.61
C THR A 71 -8.81 1.74 15.62
N LEU A 72 -8.28 1.34 14.47
CA LEU A 72 -7.94 2.26 13.38
C LEU A 72 -9.19 2.71 12.61
N SER A 73 -9.19 3.97 12.15
CA SER A 73 -10.17 4.45 11.17
C SER A 73 -9.99 3.72 9.81
N GLY A 74 -11.01 3.80 8.95
CA GLY A 74 -10.94 3.22 7.59
C GLY A 74 -9.74 3.73 6.80
N GLY A 75 -9.51 5.05 6.82
CA GLY A 75 -8.36 5.68 6.15
C GLY A 75 -7.00 5.25 6.72
N GLN A 76 -6.89 5.11 8.04
CA GLN A 76 -5.67 4.60 8.68
C GLN A 76 -5.39 3.15 8.26
N LYS A 77 -6.42 2.29 8.23
CA LYS A 77 -6.30 0.90 7.76
C LYS A 77 -5.82 0.85 6.29
N ALA A 78 -6.39 1.69 5.42
CA ALA A 78 -5.98 1.79 4.02
C ALA A 78 -4.51 2.19 3.89
N ARG A 79 -4.07 3.22 4.63
CA ARG A 79 -2.66 3.66 4.63
C ARG A 79 -1.71 2.57 5.16
N VAL A 80 -2.08 1.83 6.19
CA VAL A 80 -1.28 0.69 6.69
C VAL A 80 -1.18 -0.43 5.64
N ALA A 81 -2.29 -0.79 4.97
CA ALA A 81 -2.28 -1.79 3.91
C ALA A 81 -1.41 -1.36 2.72
N LEU A 82 -1.43 -0.08 2.39
CA LEU A 82 -0.61 0.49 1.34
C LEU A 82 0.88 0.52 1.73
N ALA A 83 1.22 0.93 2.97
CA ALA A 83 2.59 0.86 3.47
C ALA A 83 3.12 -0.58 3.45
N ARG A 84 2.30 -1.55 3.79
CA ARG A 84 2.62 -2.99 3.65
C ARG A 84 2.96 -3.37 2.22
N ALA A 85 2.14 -2.95 1.26
CA ALA A 85 2.38 -3.22 -0.15
C ALA A 85 3.68 -2.58 -0.63
N VAL A 86 3.94 -1.31 -0.30
CA VAL A 86 5.20 -0.62 -0.62
C VAL A 86 6.39 -1.29 0.06
N TYR A 87 6.24 -1.72 1.33
CA TYR A 87 7.29 -2.41 2.05
C TYR A 87 7.61 -3.79 1.44
N ALA A 88 6.64 -4.45 0.83
CA ALA A 88 6.87 -5.72 0.13
C ALA A 88 7.85 -5.58 -1.04
N ASP A 89 7.99 -4.39 -1.64
CA ASP A 89 8.91 -4.08 -2.75
C ASP A 89 8.78 -5.11 -3.88
N ALA A 90 7.55 -5.30 -4.32
CA ALA A 90 7.19 -6.28 -5.33
C ALA A 90 7.37 -5.74 -6.76
N ASP A 91 7.53 -6.65 -7.72
CA ASP A 91 7.63 -6.30 -9.15
C ASP A 91 6.29 -5.77 -9.70
N ILE A 92 5.17 -6.23 -9.13
CA ILE A 92 3.80 -5.90 -9.59
C ILE A 92 2.94 -5.55 -8.38
N TYR A 93 2.20 -4.44 -8.50
CA TYR A 93 1.22 -4.01 -7.49
C TYR A 93 -0.18 -4.08 -8.08
N LEU A 94 -1.08 -4.77 -7.39
CA LEU A 94 -2.51 -4.76 -7.64
C LEU A 94 -3.19 -3.94 -6.56
N LEU A 95 -3.75 -2.81 -6.93
CA LEU A 95 -4.39 -1.86 -6.02
C LEU A 95 -5.89 -1.81 -6.37
N ASP A 96 -6.74 -2.25 -5.43
CA ASP A 96 -8.18 -2.33 -5.63
C ASP A 96 -8.85 -1.18 -4.87
N ASP A 97 -9.14 -0.09 -5.58
CA ASP A 97 -9.82 1.12 -5.08
C ASP A 97 -9.21 1.70 -3.77
N VAL A 98 -7.89 1.56 -3.60
CA VAL A 98 -7.21 1.97 -2.36
C VAL A 98 -7.18 3.49 -2.18
N PHE A 99 -7.38 4.25 -3.24
CA PHE A 99 -7.33 5.71 -3.23
C PHE A 99 -8.65 6.35 -2.77
N SER A 100 -9.77 5.64 -2.82
CA SER A 100 -11.06 6.14 -2.31
C SER A 100 -11.06 6.39 -0.79
N ALA A 101 -10.19 5.70 -0.05
CA ALA A 101 -10.06 5.81 1.39
C ALA A 101 -9.01 6.83 1.87
N VAL A 102 -8.29 7.47 0.94
CA VAL A 102 -7.25 8.47 1.23
C VAL A 102 -7.62 9.79 0.55
N ASP A 103 -7.11 10.92 1.09
CA ASP A 103 -7.36 12.21 0.46
C ASP A 103 -6.65 12.34 -0.89
N ALA A 104 -7.15 13.25 -1.73
CA ALA A 104 -6.69 13.41 -3.11
C ALA A 104 -5.18 13.75 -3.22
N HIS A 105 -4.61 14.44 -2.23
CA HIS A 105 -3.19 14.79 -2.23
C HIS A 105 -2.33 13.53 -1.96
N VAL A 106 -2.72 12.74 -0.97
CA VAL A 106 -2.07 11.46 -0.65
C VAL A 106 -2.21 10.49 -1.82
N ALA A 107 -3.40 10.38 -2.42
CA ALA A 107 -3.64 9.54 -3.59
C ALA A 107 -2.70 9.91 -4.76
N LEU A 108 -2.53 11.21 -5.04
CA LEU A 108 -1.64 11.69 -6.10
C LEU A 108 -0.16 11.37 -5.83
N GLU A 109 0.30 11.56 -4.60
CA GLU A 109 1.67 11.23 -4.19
C GLU A 109 1.95 9.72 -4.28
N LEU A 110 0.99 8.91 -3.88
CA LEU A 110 1.06 7.46 -3.97
C LEU A 110 1.11 6.99 -5.44
N ALA A 111 0.23 7.52 -6.28
CA ALA A 111 0.22 7.22 -7.70
C ALA A 111 1.56 7.57 -8.36
N LYS A 112 2.13 8.74 -8.06
CA LYS A 112 3.44 9.16 -8.60
C LYS A 112 4.56 8.22 -8.15
N ARG A 113 4.58 7.81 -6.89
CA ARG A 113 5.66 6.98 -6.32
C ARG A 113 5.56 5.53 -6.76
N CYS A 114 4.34 5.00 -6.90
CA CYS A 114 4.12 3.66 -7.42
C CYS A 114 4.37 3.57 -8.94
N VAL A 115 4.03 4.62 -9.70
CA VAL A 115 4.12 4.60 -11.18
C VAL A 115 5.55 4.87 -11.69
N LEU A 116 6.36 5.67 -10.98
CA LEU A 116 7.69 6.06 -11.45
C LEU A 116 8.79 4.99 -11.27
N GLY A 117 8.51 3.86 -10.63
CA GLY A 117 9.51 2.81 -10.41
C GLY A 117 9.01 1.37 -10.53
N THR A 118 7.70 1.15 -10.69
CA THR A 118 7.12 -0.19 -10.58
C THR A 118 5.85 -0.28 -11.43
N TYR A 119 5.54 -1.44 -11.98
CA TYR A 119 4.29 -1.67 -12.72
C TYR A 119 3.11 -1.71 -11.72
N CYS A 120 2.36 -0.61 -11.64
CA CYS A 120 1.09 -0.56 -10.89
C CYS A 120 -0.08 -0.85 -11.82
N PHE A 121 -0.93 -1.78 -11.46
CA PHE A 121 -2.25 -1.95 -12.07
C PHE A 121 -3.31 -1.53 -11.05
N GLU A 122 -4.04 -0.48 -11.36
CA GLU A 122 -5.23 -0.10 -10.61
C GLU A 122 -6.43 -0.87 -11.18
N ILE A 123 -7.08 -1.64 -10.32
CA ILE A 123 -8.31 -2.34 -10.68
C ILE A 123 -9.47 -1.38 -10.38
N GLU A 124 -9.62 -0.36 -11.18
CA GLU A 124 -10.85 0.44 -11.20
C GLU A 124 -11.73 0.05 -12.38
N ASN A 125 -13.02 -0.03 -12.13
CA ASN A 125 -14.01 -0.30 -13.17
C ASN A 125 -14.10 0.78 -14.25
N HIS A 126 -13.33 1.88 -14.21
CA HIS A 126 -13.48 2.99 -15.17
C HIS A 126 -12.28 3.92 -15.41
N PHE A 127 -11.02 3.52 -15.24
CA PHE A 127 -9.94 4.42 -15.69
C PHE A 127 -8.75 3.65 -16.29
N SER A 128 -8.61 3.74 -17.61
CA SER A 128 -7.39 3.29 -18.32
C SER A 128 -6.40 4.45 -18.35
N ILE A 129 -5.25 4.33 -17.70
CA ILE A 129 -4.14 5.28 -17.87
C ILE A 129 -3.42 4.89 -19.17
N PRO A 130 -3.29 5.78 -20.17
CA PRO A 130 -2.55 5.48 -21.38
C PRO A 130 -1.07 5.26 -21.05
N ASN A 131 -0.51 4.12 -21.48
CA ASN A 131 0.91 3.84 -21.42
C ASN A 131 1.68 4.94 -22.18
N THR A 132 2.44 5.76 -21.47
CA THR A 132 3.49 6.57 -22.08
C THR A 132 4.81 5.81 -22.05
N HIS A 133 4.93 4.79 -22.88
CA HIS A 133 6.24 4.30 -23.30
C HIS A 133 6.78 5.23 -24.38
N THR A 134 7.63 6.17 -24.00
CA THR A 134 8.56 6.76 -24.96
C THR A 134 9.76 5.84 -25.08
N HIS A 135 9.76 5.00 -26.11
CA HIS A 135 10.99 4.47 -26.64
C HIS A 135 11.79 5.65 -27.21
N THR A 136 12.94 5.94 -26.63
CA THR A 136 13.99 6.69 -27.32
C THR A 136 14.99 5.66 -27.81
N GLU A 137 15.19 5.66 -29.12
CA GLU A 137 16.25 5.00 -29.85
C GLU A 137 17.64 5.50 -29.38
#